data_1c0008364b58846ae3446107ebc1a3c1
#
_entry.id   1c0008364b58846ae3446107ebc1a3c1
#
_cell.length_a   1.000
_cell.length_b   1.000
_cell.length_c   1.000
_cell.angle_alpha   90.00
_cell.angle_beta   90.00
_cell.angle_gamma   90.00
#
_symmetry.space_group_name_H-M   'P 1'
#
loop_
_entity.id
_entity.type
_entity.pdbx_description
1 polymer ?
#
loop_
_entity_poly.entity_id
_entity_poly.type
_entity_poly.pdbx_seq_one_letter_code
_entity_poly.pdbx_strand_id
1 'polypeptide(L)'
;MKIAIVGFDTEGRASYDYFSKQPNNTFTICDQKIDIDIPDGAVSQLGENYLDNLDGFDLIIRTAGLHPQKILDKNYIVWPKTK
;
A
#
# COMPACT_ATOMS: atom_id res chain seq x y z
N MET A 1 -7.28 -5.54 -10.21
CA MET A 1 -7.57 -5.35 -8.78
C MET A 1 -7.17 -3.94 -8.35
N LYS A 2 -7.89 -3.41 -7.41
CA LYS A 2 -7.55 -2.12 -6.82
C LYS A 2 -6.74 -2.38 -5.55
N ILE A 3 -5.50 -1.98 -5.54
CA ILE A 3 -4.54 -2.32 -4.49
C ILE A 3 -4.05 -1.08 -3.77
N ALA A 4 -4.08 -1.12 -2.44
CA ALA A 4 -3.47 -0.08 -1.62
C ALA A 4 -2.20 -0.64 -1.00
N ILE A 5 -1.10 0.08 -1.12
CA ILE A 5 0.15 -0.28 -0.48
C ILE A 5 0.39 0.72 0.62
N VAL A 6 0.35 0.24 1.85
CA VAL A 6 0.45 1.09 3.02
C VAL A 6 1.86 0.99 3.59
N GLY A 7 2.58 2.08 3.52
CA GLY A 7 4.00 2.11 3.84
C GLY A 7 4.84 1.85 2.60
N PHE A 8 5.47 2.89 2.07
CA PHE A 8 6.20 2.75 0.82
C PHE A 8 7.71 2.83 1.06
N ASP A 9 8.17 1.97 1.95
CA ASP A 9 9.59 1.79 2.20
C ASP A 9 10.08 0.65 1.29
N THR A 10 11.15 0.02 1.66
CA THR A 10 11.74 -1.05 0.84
C THR A 10 10.74 -2.18 0.57
N GLU A 11 10.00 -2.56 1.60
CA GLU A 11 9.02 -3.65 1.45
C GLU A 11 7.84 -3.22 0.60
N GLY A 12 7.38 -2.00 0.79
CA GLY A 12 6.27 -1.48 -0.02
C GLY A 12 6.64 -1.38 -1.48
N ARG A 13 7.86 -0.95 -1.76
CA ARG A 13 8.34 -0.86 -3.13
C ARG A 13 8.46 -2.24 -3.77
N ALA A 14 8.89 -3.22 -3.01
CA ALA A 14 8.98 -4.59 -3.51
C ALA A 14 7.59 -5.14 -3.84
N SER A 15 6.60 -4.83 -3.01
CA SER A 15 5.23 -5.23 -3.27
C SER A 15 4.70 -4.60 -4.55
N TYR A 16 4.93 -3.30 -4.70
CA TYR A 16 4.52 -2.61 -5.92
C TYR A 16 5.14 -3.25 -7.14
N ASP A 17 6.44 -3.51 -7.09
CA ASP A 17 7.17 -4.09 -8.21
C ASP A 17 6.58 -5.45 -8.59
N TYR A 18 6.28 -6.27 -7.60
CA TYR A 18 5.72 -7.58 -7.85
C TYR A 18 4.36 -7.50 -8.54
N PHE A 19 3.44 -6.73 -7.94
CA PHE A 19 2.07 -6.67 -8.45
C PHE A 19 1.94 -5.84 -9.73
N SER A 20 2.86 -4.92 -9.95
CA SER A 20 2.79 -4.08 -11.14
C SER A 20 3.08 -4.86 -12.42
N LYS A 21 3.68 -6.04 -12.28
CA LYS A 21 3.95 -6.88 -13.44
C LYS A 21 2.72 -7.65 -13.88
N GLN A 22 1.68 -7.64 -13.09
CA GLN A 22 0.43 -8.32 -13.42
C GLN A 22 -0.51 -7.32 -14.07
N PRO A 23 -1.32 -7.75 -15.05
CA PRO A 23 -2.21 -6.81 -15.73
C PRO A 23 -3.42 -6.43 -14.87
N ASN A 24 -4.00 -5.30 -15.21
CA ASN A 24 -5.28 -4.88 -14.65
C ASN A 24 -5.26 -4.53 -13.16
N ASN A 25 -4.11 -4.19 -12.65
CA ASN A 25 -4.01 -3.72 -11.27
C ASN A 25 -3.83 -2.20 -11.25
N THR A 26 -4.51 -1.56 -10.31
CA THR A 26 -4.28 -0.14 -10.04
C THR A 26 -3.77 0.00 -8.63
N PHE A 27 -2.99 1.04 -8.37
CA PHE A 27 -2.29 1.19 -7.11
C PHE A 27 -2.53 2.53 -6.48
N THR A 28 -2.71 2.53 -5.16
CA THR A 28 -2.69 3.73 -4.35
C THR A 28 -1.60 3.54 -3.31
N ILE A 29 -0.67 4.46 -3.26
CA ILE A 29 0.45 4.40 -2.33
C ILE A 29 0.10 5.26 -1.13
N CYS A 30 0.06 4.65 0.03
CA CYS A 30 -0.32 5.32 1.27
C CYS A 30 0.87 5.37 2.20
N ASP A 31 1.25 6.56 2.63
CA ASP A 31 2.37 6.69 3.55
C ASP A 31 2.23 7.97 4.35
N GLN A 32 2.70 7.94 5.57
CA GLN A 32 2.70 9.10 6.43
C GLN A 32 3.65 10.17 5.91
N LYS A 33 4.74 9.77 5.29
CA LYS A 33 5.69 10.72 4.70
C LYS A 33 5.11 11.31 3.44
N ILE A 34 5.44 12.57 3.18
CA ILE A 34 4.90 13.24 2.01
C ILE A 34 5.93 13.43 0.90
N ASP A 35 7.20 13.20 1.17
CA ASP A 35 8.26 13.42 0.19
C ASP A 35 8.77 12.11 -0.38
N ILE A 36 7.85 11.34 -0.92
CA ILE A 36 8.15 10.03 -1.46
C ILE A 36 7.97 10.05 -2.97
N ASP A 37 8.87 9.38 -3.68
CA ASP A 37 8.73 9.20 -5.11
C ASP A 37 7.63 8.19 -5.39
N ILE A 38 6.61 8.62 -6.09
CA ILE A 38 5.48 7.77 -6.41
C ILE A 38 5.63 7.28 -7.85
N PRO A 39 5.48 5.98 -8.10
CA PRO A 39 5.59 5.46 -9.47
C PRO A 39 4.55 6.08 -10.40
N ASP A 40 4.90 6.23 -11.65
CA ASP A 40 3.98 6.77 -12.64
C ASP A 40 2.75 5.88 -12.71
N GLY A 41 1.60 6.51 -12.74
CA GLY A 41 0.35 5.78 -12.84
C GLY A 41 -0.26 5.39 -11.51
N ALA A 42 0.48 5.51 -10.42
CA ALA A 42 -0.07 5.22 -9.10
C ALA A 42 -0.66 6.49 -8.50
N VAL A 43 -1.67 6.30 -7.67
CA VAL A 43 -2.27 7.40 -6.92
C VAL A 43 -1.57 7.50 -5.58
N SER A 44 -1.37 8.69 -5.07
CA SER A 44 -0.76 8.87 -3.77
C SER A 44 -1.77 9.32 -2.73
N GLN A 45 -1.63 8.82 -1.53
CA GLN A 45 -2.43 9.24 -0.38
C GLN A 45 -1.46 9.39 0.79
N LEU A 46 -0.87 10.56 0.88
CA LEU A 46 0.26 10.79 1.79
C LEU A 46 -0.11 11.73 2.92
N GLY A 47 0.65 11.65 4.01
CA GLY A 47 0.49 12.57 5.12
C GLY A 47 -0.44 12.04 6.19
N GLU A 48 -1.05 12.96 6.93
CA GLU A 48 -1.85 12.62 8.10
C GLU A 48 -2.99 11.66 7.82
N ASN A 49 -3.59 11.78 6.66
CA ASN A 49 -4.79 10.99 6.33
C ASN A 49 -4.48 9.81 5.44
N TYR A 50 -3.29 9.29 5.54
CA TYR A 50 -2.84 8.25 4.61
C TYR A 50 -3.60 6.93 4.76
N LEU A 51 -4.33 6.74 5.84
CA LEU A 51 -5.11 5.53 6.05
C LEU A 51 -6.61 5.71 5.81
N ASP A 52 -7.01 6.86 5.27
CA ASP A 52 -8.42 7.12 5.03
C ASP A 52 -8.92 6.33 3.83
N ASN A 53 -10.19 5.98 3.88
CA ASN A 53 -10.89 5.42 2.70
C ASN A 53 -10.29 4.13 2.16
N LEU A 54 -9.83 3.28 3.04
CA LEU A 54 -9.26 2.00 2.60
C LEU A 54 -10.31 0.94 2.28
N ASP A 55 -11.57 1.22 2.53
CA ASP A 55 -12.61 0.22 2.34
C ASP A 55 -12.85 -0.19 0.90
N GLY A 56 -12.50 0.68 -0.02
CA GLY A 56 -12.79 0.43 -1.44
C GLY A 56 -11.74 -0.40 -2.16
N PHE A 57 -10.75 -0.89 -1.46
CA PHE A 57 -9.67 -1.63 -2.12
C PHE A 57 -9.92 -3.13 -2.08
N ASP A 58 -9.50 -3.80 -3.13
CA ASP A 58 -9.61 -5.26 -3.19
C ASP A 58 -8.54 -5.92 -2.34
N LEU A 59 -7.39 -5.27 -2.22
CA LEU A 59 -6.26 -5.80 -1.48
C LEU A 59 -5.54 -4.65 -0.81
N ILE A 60 -5.25 -4.80 0.46
CA ILE A 60 -4.47 -3.83 1.20
C ILE A 60 -3.21 -4.53 1.67
N ILE A 61 -2.06 -4.01 1.26
CA ILE A 61 -0.77 -4.58 1.62
C ILE A 61 -0.11 -3.62 2.58
N ARG A 62 0.27 -4.10 3.75
CA ARG A 62 0.97 -3.25 4.70
C ARG A 62 2.39 -3.76 4.88
N THR A 63 3.29 -2.83 5.16
CA THR A 63 4.66 -3.23 5.48
C THR A 63 4.76 -3.61 6.94
N ALA A 64 5.82 -4.30 7.29
CA ALA A 64 5.97 -4.86 8.62
C ALA A 64 5.98 -3.80 9.73
N GLY A 65 6.41 -2.59 9.41
CA GLY A 65 6.50 -1.56 10.44
C GLY A 65 5.19 -0.90 10.80
N LEU A 66 4.12 -1.16 10.05
CA LEU A 66 2.87 -0.48 10.29
C LEU A 66 2.12 -1.11 11.45
N HIS A 67 1.55 -0.25 12.30
CA HIS A 67 0.80 -0.73 13.45
C HIS A 67 -0.49 -1.41 12.98
N PRO A 68 -0.69 -2.68 13.29
CA PRO A 68 -1.82 -3.42 12.74
C PRO A 68 -3.19 -2.91 13.17
N GLN A 69 -3.28 -2.27 14.30
CA GLN A 69 -4.58 -1.80 14.77
C GLN A 69 -5.21 -0.76 13.86
N LYS A 70 -4.42 -0.11 13.05
CA LYS A 70 -4.94 0.93 12.17
C LYS A 70 -5.68 0.38 10.97
N ILE A 71 -5.45 -0.89 10.64
CA ILE A 71 -6.11 -1.48 9.49
C ILE A 71 -6.69 -2.85 9.83
N LEU A 72 -7.01 -3.05 11.10
CA LEU A 72 -7.42 -4.35 11.59
C LEU A 72 -8.68 -4.87 10.92
N ASP A 73 -9.60 -4.00 10.62
CA ASP A 73 -10.89 -4.39 10.06
C ASP A 73 -10.89 -4.46 8.54
N LYS A 74 -9.73 -4.36 7.92
CA LYS A 74 -9.64 -4.38 6.46
C LYS A 74 -9.06 -5.69 5.98
N ASN A 75 -9.39 -6.06 4.76
CA ASN A 75 -8.73 -7.21 4.14
C ASN A 75 -7.34 -6.79 3.74
N TYR A 76 -6.34 -7.44 4.29
CA TYR A 76 -4.97 -7.06 3.99
C TYR A 76 -4.03 -8.23 4.16
N ILE A 77 -2.86 -8.12 3.56
CA ILE A 77 -1.78 -9.05 3.80
C ILE A 77 -0.50 -8.25 4.00
N VAL A 78 0.47 -8.86 4.64
CA VAL A 78 1.78 -8.25 4.84
C VAL A 78 2.70 -8.77 3.76
N TRP A 79 3.32 -7.87 3.02
CA TRP A 79 4.21 -8.26 1.95
C TRP A 79 5.57 -7.61 2.12
N PRO A 80 6.65 -8.34 1.85
CA PRO A 80 6.64 -9.76 1.52
C PRO A 80 6.15 -10.55 2.71
N LYS A 81 5.36 -11.58 2.38
CA LYS A 81 4.82 -12.36 3.43
C LYS A 81 5.94 -12.97 4.12
N THR A 82 6.08 -12.75 5.28
CA THR A 82 7.10 -13.24 6.02
C THR A 82 7.84 -14.27 5.33
N LYS A 83 8.89 -14.09 5.22
CA LYS A 83 9.66 -15.09 4.63
C LYS A 83 10.05 -16.04 5.58
#